data_fca76895bd8396a6a96ce1ee37ec56d5
#
_entry.id   fca76895bd8396a6a96ce1ee37ec56d5
#
_cell.length_a   1.000
_cell.length_b   1.000
_cell.length_c   1.000
_cell.angle_alpha   90.00
_cell.angle_beta   90.00
_cell.angle_gamma   90.00
#
_symmetry.space_group_name_H-M   'P 1'
#
loop_
_entity.id
_entity.type
_entity.pdbx_description
1 polymer ?
#
loop_
_entity_poly.entity_id
_entity_poly.type
_entity_poly.pdbx_seq_one_letter_code
_entity_poly.pdbx_strand_id
1 'polypeptide(L)'
;MAESKWVVIRTFNRKEMEVSSFLAKNELHHFIPMTYSEKLKKGEDKPRMVLVPVVHNYIFVEKTLEEGELRTKLAECGFPLSLMMNKGSKTLTEISDHEMVEFRLLCDPDYSKTPKEFVDTEDAEALPGKEVMVVHGQFKGIRGKLCKKNQKYWFVKTVGGISVMLRISRWYCKVVD
;
A
#
# COMPACT_ATOMS: atom_id res chain seq x y z
N MET A 1 1.36 20.84 -15.26
CA MET A 1 1.31 20.68 -13.77
C MET A 1 2.27 19.58 -13.36
N ALA A 2 3.02 19.79 -12.30
CA ALA A 2 3.86 18.75 -11.78
C ALA A 2 2.99 17.59 -11.26
N GLU A 3 3.37 16.37 -11.59
CA GLU A 3 2.71 15.18 -11.10
C GLU A 3 2.89 15.08 -9.59
N SER A 4 1.80 14.80 -8.87
CA SER A 4 1.86 14.57 -7.42
C SER A 4 2.75 13.36 -7.12
N LYS A 5 3.50 13.47 -6.03
CA LYS A 5 4.31 12.37 -5.52
C LYS A 5 3.85 11.97 -4.14
N TRP A 6 4.12 10.75 -3.76
CA TRP A 6 3.79 10.19 -2.47
C TRP A 6 5.04 9.76 -1.73
N VAL A 7 5.00 9.86 -0.44
CA VAL A 7 6.05 9.39 0.46
C VAL A 7 5.47 8.41 1.46
N VAL A 8 6.32 7.64 2.13
CA VAL A 8 5.90 6.64 3.10
C VAL A 8 6.31 7.07 4.49
N ILE A 9 5.35 7.11 5.39
CA ILE A 9 5.58 7.28 6.82
C ILE A 9 5.59 5.90 7.48
N ARG A 10 6.62 5.64 8.26
CA ARG A 10 6.65 4.50 9.19
C ARG A 10 6.25 4.98 10.56
N THR A 11 5.25 4.35 11.12
CA THR A 11 4.81 4.58 12.50
C THR A 11 5.35 3.47 13.40
N PHE A 12 5.09 3.56 14.70
CA PHE A 12 5.54 2.60 15.68
C PHE A 12 4.37 2.21 16.59
N ASN A 13 4.42 1.01 17.13
CA ASN A 13 3.43 0.51 18.09
C ASN A 13 1.98 0.53 17.54
N ARG A 14 1.82 0.31 16.24
CA ARG A 14 0.49 0.27 15.60
C ARG A 14 -0.33 1.54 15.82
N LYS A 15 0.32 2.71 15.73
CA LYS A 15 -0.31 4.02 15.90
C LYS A 15 -0.76 4.66 14.58
N GLU A 16 -0.90 3.86 13.51
CA GLU A 16 -1.29 4.37 12.19
C GLU A 16 -2.63 5.11 12.21
N MET A 17 -3.59 4.69 12.99
CA MET A 17 -4.90 5.36 13.02
C MET A 17 -4.85 6.71 13.74
N GLU A 18 -4.08 6.81 14.81
CA GLU A 18 -3.85 8.07 15.52
C GLU A 18 -3.07 9.06 14.66
N VAL A 19 -2.05 8.58 13.95
CA VAL A 19 -1.30 9.40 13.00
C VAL A 19 -2.20 9.80 11.82
N SER A 20 -3.04 8.89 11.32
CA SER A 20 -4.03 9.18 10.29
C SER A 20 -4.96 10.34 10.70
N SER A 21 -5.44 10.35 11.92
CA SER A 21 -6.28 11.44 12.44
C SER A 21 -5.55 12.78 12.45
N PHE A 22 -4.28 12.78 12.83
CA PHE A 22 -3.43 13.97 12.75
C PHE A 22 -3.27 14.47 11.31
N LEU A 23 -2.99 13.57 10.38
CA LEU A 23 -2.82 13.92 8.97
C LEU A 23 -4.10 14.51 8.38
N ALA A 24 -5.26 13.93 8.70
CA ALA A 24 -6.54 14.44 8.25
C ALA A 24 -6.83 15.85 8.79
N LYS A 25 -6.52 16.12 10.06
CA LYS A 25 -6.68 17.45 10.66
C LYS A 25 -5.77 18.52 10.02
N ASN A 26 -4.65 18.09 9.47
CA ASN A 26 -3.70 18.98 8.80
C ASN A 26 -3.85 18.97 7.28
N GLU A 27 -4.97 18.45 6.78
CA GLU A 27 -5.30 18.40 5.36
C GLU A 27 -4.23 17.70 4.50
N LEU A 28 -3.51 16.74 5.10
CA LEU A 28 -2.54 15.91 4.41
C LEU A 28 -3.23 14.65 3.91
N HIS A 29 -3.43 14.58 2.60
CA HIS A 29 -4.03 13.45 1.94
C HIS A 29 -3.15 12.21 2.13
N HIS A 30 -3.74 11.09 2.54
CA HIS A 30 -2.99 9.88 2.87
C HIS A 30 -3.82 8.63 2.61
N PHE A 31 -3.12 7.50 2.58
CA PHE A 31 -3.71 6.18 2.33
C PHE A 31 -3.08 5.12 3.23
N ILE A 32 -3.92 4.30 3.83
CA ILE A 32 -3.53 3.11 4.59
C ILE A 32 -4.24 1.91 3.96
N PRO A 33 -3.52 0.86 3.50
CA PRO A 33 -4.17 -0.36 3.04
C PRO A 33 -5.04 -0.97 4.13
N MET A 34 -6.32 -1.19 3.84
CA MET A 34 -7.31 -1.68 4.80
C MET A 34 -7.93 -2.98 4.31
N THR A 35 -8.41 -3.78 5.24
CA THR A 35 -9.23 -4.95 4.96
C THR A 35 -10.40 -5.04 5.93
N TYR A 36 -11.43 -5.79 5.55
CA TYR A 36 -12.52 -6.10 6.46
C TYR A 36 -12.12 -7.22 7.43
N SER A 37 -12.41 -7.00 8.69
CA SER A 37 -12.23 -7.98 9.77
C SER A 37 -13.49 -8.06 10.60
N GLU A 38 -13.82 -9.27 11.02
CA GLU A 38 -14.93 -9.48 11.95
C GLU A 38 -14.52 -9.05 13.35
N LYS A 39 -15.33 -8.21 13.97
CA LYS A 39 -15.19 -7.84 15.38
C LYS A 39 -16.52 -8.02 16.12
N LEU A 40 -16.43 -8.74 17.23
CA LEU A 40 -17.54 -8.89 18.16
C LEU A 40 -17.30 -7.92 19.33
N LYS A 41 -18.20 -6.95 19.51
CA LYS A 41 -18.20 -6.10 20.69
C LYS A 41 -18.84 -6.84 21.86
N LYS A 42 -18.33 -6.56 23.08
CA LYS A 42 -18.89 -7.09 24.32
C LYS A 42 -20.37 -6.70 24.43
N GLY A 43 -21.26 -7.71 24.52
CA GLY A 43 -22.70 -7.53 24.60
C GLY A 43 -23.45 -7.58 23.26
N GLU A 44 -22.75 -7.83 22.14
CA GLU A 44 -23.37 -8.05 20.84
C GLU A 44 -23.40 -9.55 20.50
N ASP A 45 -24.53 -10.02 19.94
CA ASP A 45 -24.70 -11.43 19.57
C ASP A 45 -24.12 -11.77 18.18
N LYS A 46 -23.86 -10.76 17.36
CA LYS A 46 -23.35 -10.92 15.99
C LYS A 46 -22.09 -10.10 15.76
N PRO A 47 -21.07 -10.68 15.09
CA PRO A 47 -19.88 -9.93 14.70
C PRO A 47 -20.23 -8.87 13.65
N ARG A 48 -19.51 -7.76 13.68
CA ARG A 48 -19.58 -6.70 12.67
C ARG A 48 -18.32 -6.71 11.82
N MET A 49 -18.50 -6.44 10.52
CA MET A 49 -17.37 -6.21 9.64
C MET A 49 -16.87 -4.77 9.83
N VAL A 50 -15.61 -4.62 10.16
CA VAL A 50 -14.95 -3.32 10.32
C VAL A 50 -13.69 -3.27 9.47
N LEU A 51 -13.36 -2.08 8.96
CA LEU A 51 -12.11 -1.85 8.26
C LEU A 51 -10.97 -1.70 9.27
N VAL A 52 -9.91 -2.46 9.05
CA VAL A 52 -8.70 -2.42 9.86
C VAL A 52 -7.47 -2.35 8.95
N PRO A 53 -6.35 -1.76 9.40
CA PRO A 53 -5.11 -1.78 8.65
C PRO A 53 -4.64 -3.22 8.40
N VAL A 54 -4.27 -3.51 7.16
CA VAL A 54 -3.72 -4.82 6.76
C VAL A 54 -2.23 -4.88 7.05
N VAL A 55 -1.55 -3.76 6.80
CA VAL A 55 -0.12 -3.60 7.04
C VAL A 55 0.04 -2.58 8.16
N HIS A 56 0.69 -3.00 9.23
CA HIS A 56 0.92 -2.13 10.37
C HIS A 56 2.15 -1.25 10.17
N ASN A 57 2.09 -0.06 10.75
CA ASN A 57 3.17 0.90 10.79
C ASN A 57 3.57 1.49 9.42
N TYR A 58 2.63 1.54 8.47
CA TYR A 58 2.84 2.15 7.15
C TYR A 58 1.68 3.08 6.79
N ILE A 59 2.02 4.29 6.37
CA ILE A 59 1.06 5.26 5.84
C ILE A 59 1.66 5.91 4.60
N PHE A 60 0.92 5.91 3.51
CA PHE A 60 1.29 6.62 2.29
C PHE A 60 0.71 8.04 2.34
N VAL A 61 1.54 9.05 2.15
CA VAL A 61 1.13 10.46 2.24
C VAL A 61 1.44 11.17 0.93
N GLU A 62 0.49 11.89 0.39
CA GLU A 62 0.70 12.75 -0.77
C GLU A 62 1.62 13.92 -0.38
N LYS A 63 2.72 14.06 -1.10
CA LYS A 63 3.70 15.11 -0.85
C LYS A 63 3.25 16.41 -1.49
N THR A 64 2.47 17.17 -0.77
CA THR A 64 2.00 18.51 -1.18
C THR A 64 2.86 19.63 -0.63
N LEU A 65 3.76 19.32 0.31
CA LEU A 65 4.69 20.25 0.93
C LEU A 65 6.13 19.89 0.54
N GLU A 66 7.02 20.87 0.60
CA GLU A 66 8.45 20.62 0.50
C GLU A 66 8.92 19.74 1.68
N GLU A 67 10.00 19.01 1.49
CA GLU A 67 10.49 18.03 2.49
C GLU A 67 10.69 18.65 3.88
N GLY A 68 11.28 19.83 3.95
CA GLY A 68 11.52 20.54 5.22
C GLY A 68 10.22 20.93 5.93
N GLU A 69 9.25 21.42 5.19
CA GLU A 69 7.92 21.77 5.71
C GLU A 69 7.17 20.54 6.16
N LEU A 70 7.23 19.46 5.39
CA LEU A 70 6.59 18.19 5.74
C LEU A 70 7.17 17.62 7.04
N ARG A 71 8.49 17.63 7.20
CA ARG A 71 9.17 17.18 8.42
C ARG A 71 8.77 18.01 9.64
N THR A 72 8.70 19.31 9.47
CA THR A 72 8.26 20.25 10.54
C THR A 72 6.83 19.94 10.97
N LYS A 73 5.94 19.75 10.00
CA LYS A 73 4.54 19.42 10.25
C LYS A 73 4.38 18.08 10.97
N LEU A 74 5.09 17.07 10.51
CA LEU A 74 5.04 15.73 11.10
C LEU A 74 5.61 15.70 12.53
N ALA A 75 6.56 16.57 12.85
CA ALA A 75 7.09 16.68 14.21
C ALA A 75 6.05 17.12 15.24
N GLU A 76 4.98 17.79 14.80
CA GLU A 76 3.87 18.21 15.67
C GLU A 76 2.91 17.07 16.02
N CYS A 77 3.05 15.90 15.41
CA CYS A 77 2.11 14.78 15.55
C CYS A 77 2.00 14.22 16.98
N GLY A 78 3.08 14.28 17.76
CA GLY A 78 3.12 13.74 19.12
C GLY A 78 3.36 12.22 19.20
N PHE A 79 3.35 11.51 18.09
CA PHE A 79 3.69 10.09 18.01
C PHE A 79 5.00 9.88 17.27
N PRO A 80 5.82 8.90 17.65
CA PRO A 80 7.03 8.57 16.89
C PRO A 80 6.68 8.16 15.46
N LEU A 81 7.35 8.77 14.51
CA LEU A 81 7.24 8.40 13.10
C LEU A 81 8.53 8.75 12.37
N SER A 82 8.75 8.13 11.22
CA SER A 82 9.86 8.42 10.33
C SER A 82 9.43 8.35 8.88
N LEU A 83 10.05 9.18 8.04
CA LEU A 83 9.89 9.10 6.59
C LEU A 83 10.81 8.02 6.03
N MET A 84 10.30 7.21 5.12
CA MET A 84 11.08 6.18 4.44
C MET A 84 12.08 6.82 3.48
N MET A 85 13.33 6.36 3.58
CA MET A 85 14.44 6.82 2.74
C MET A 85 14.86 5.71 1.78
N ASN A 86 15.41 6.09 0.64
CA ASN A 86 16.02 5.14 -0.28
C ASN A 86 17.25 4.47 0.36
N LYS A 87 17.43 3.18 0.14
CA LYS A 87 18.58 2.43 0.68
C LYS A 87 19.90 3.08 0.24
N GLY A 88 20.79 3.30 1.21
CA GLY A 88 22.12 3.85 0.97
C GLY A 88 22.13 5.33 0.55
N SER A 89 21.04 6.04 0.72
CA SER A 89 20.86 7.43 0.30
C SER A 89 20.18 8.24 1.41
N LYS A 90 20.36 9.55 1.36
CA LYS A 90 19.65 10.50 2.22
C LYS A 90 18.40 11.09 1.55
N THR A 91 17.96 10.50 0.43
CA THR A 91 16.78 10.94 -0.32
C THR A 91 15.54 10.18 0.11
N LEU A 92 14.40 10.87 0.14
CA LEU A 92 13.11 10.24 0.40
C LEU A 92 12.76 9.22 -0.68
N THR A 93 12.15 8.11 -0.27
CA THR A 93 11.48 7.22 -1.20
C THR A 93 10.23 7.93 -1.71
N GLU A 94 10.20 8.27 -2.99
CA GLU A 94 9.07 8.90 -3.64
C GLU A 94 8.38 7.93 -4.59
N ILE A 95 7.05 7.96 -4.58
CA ILE A 95 6.18 7.12 -5.39
C ILE A 95 5.39 8.04 -6.30
N SER A 96 5.31 7.73 -7.59
CA SER A 96 4.50 8.52 -8.51
C SER A 96 3.01 8.40 -8.21
N ASP A 97 2.25 9.41 -8.54
CA ASP A 97 0.79 9.37 -8.37
C ASP A 97 0.16 8.23 -9.18
N HIS A 98 0.67 7.97 -10.37
CA HIS A 98 0.23 6.85 -11.21
C HIS A 98 0.39 5.49 -10.50
N GLU A 99 1.55 5.24 -9.89
CA GLU A 99 1.78 4.01 -9.12
C GLU A 99 0.86 3.92 -7.90
N MET A 100 0.58 5.03 -7.24
CA MET A 100 -0.34 5.06 -6.10
C MET A 100 -1.79 4.84 -6.51
N VAL A 101 -2.22 5.36 -7.66
CA VAL A 101 -3.56 5.07 -8.19
C VAL A 101 -3.71 3.57 -8.44
N GLU A 102 -2.75 2.95 -9.10
CA GLU A 102 -2.76 1.50 -9.35
C GLU A 102 -2.75 0.71 -8.04
N PHE A 103 -1.87 1.08 -7.12
CA PHE A 103 -1.73 0.38 -5.84
C PHE A 103 -3.01 0.46 -4.99
N ARG A 104 -3.64 1.63 -4.91
CA ARG A 104 -4.90 1.81 -4.19
C ARG A 104 -6.03 0.96 -4.80
N LEU A 105 -6.09 0.87 -6.12
CA LEU A 105 -7.06 0.04 -6.81
C LEU A 105 -6.88 -1.45 -6.46
N LEU A 106 -5.65 -1.93 -6.47
CA LEU A 106 -5.32 -3.30 -6.11
C LEU A 106 -5.62 -3.61 -4.63
N CYS A 107 -5.49 -2.62 -3.76
CA CYS A 107 -5.70 -2.76 -2.31
C CYS A 107 -7.15 -2.56 -1.87
N ASP A 108 -8.03 -2.07 -2.74
CA ASP A 108 -9.41 -1.74 -2.39
C ASP A 108 -10.18 -2.99 -1.93
N PRO A 109 -10.63 -3.05 -0.66
CA PRO A 109 -11.35 -4.20 -0.13
C PRO A 109 -12.73 -4.40 -0.75
N ASP A 110 -13.32 -3.36 -1.33
CA ASP A 110 -14.66 -3.39 -1.93
C ASP A 110 -14.62 -3.73 -3.43
N TYR A 111 -13.47 -3.51 -4.07
CA TYR A 111 -13.35 -3.61 -5.53
C TYR A 111 -13.22 -5.04 -6.04
N SER A 112 -12.69 -5.94 -5.25
CA SER A 112 -12.43 -7.31 -5.70
C SER A 112 -12.55 -8.32 -4.57
N LYS A 113 -13.21 -9.44 -4.88
CA LYS A 113 -13.22 -10.64 -4.05
C LYS A 113 -11.96 -11.51 -4.25
N THR A 114 -11.02 -11.06 -5.06
CA THR A 114 -9.77 -11.77 -5.33
C THR A 114 -8.95 -11.89 -4.04
N PRO A 115 -8.48 -13.09 -3.68
CA PRO A 115 -7.59 -13.26 -2.54
C PRO A 115 -6.34 -12.41 -2.65
N LYS A 116 -5.98 -11.72 -1.58
CA LYS A 116 -4.83 -10.82 -1.51
C LYS A 116 -3.93 -11.20 -0.34
N GLU A 117 -2.64 -11.05 -0.54
CA GLU A 117 -1.63 -11.11 0.51
C GLU A 117 -0.77 -9.84 0.44
N PHE A 118 -0.36 -9.36 1.60
CA PHE A 118 0.59 -8.25 1.70
C PHE A 118 1.90 -8.80 2.26
N VAL A 119 2.99 -8.48 1.59
CA VAL A 119 4.33 -8.97 1.93
C VAL A 119 5.33 -7.84 1.86
N ASP A 120 6.45 -8.00 2.55
CA ASP A 120 7.57 -7.07 2.40
C ASP A 120 8.14 -7.13 0.99
N THR A 121 8.70 -6.01 0.54
CA THR A 121 9.31 -5.92 -0.78
C THR A 121 10.42 -6.97 -0.97
N GLU A 122 11.24 -7.20 0.06
CA GLU A 122 12.32 -8.20 -0.02
C GLU A 122 11.79 -9.62 -0.24
N ASP A 123 10.71 -9.99 0.45
CA ASP A 123 10.06 -11.28 0.26
C ASP A 123 9.45 -11.42 -1.13
N ALA A 124 8.84 -10.35 -1.64
CA ALA A 124 8.28 -10.32 -2.98
C ALA A 124 9.36 -10.39 -4.07
N GLU A 125 10.48 -9.71 -3.88
CA GLU A 125 11.62 -9.72 -4.81
C GLU A 125 12.29 -11.10 -4.87
N ALA A 126 12.29 -11.82 -3.76
CA ALA A 126 12.84 -13.18 -3.71
C ALA A 126 12.01 -14.20 -4.50
N LEU A 127 10.76 -13.92 -4.82
CA LEU A 127 9.92 -14.78 -5.63
C LEU A 127 10.30 -14.65 -7.11
N PRO A 128 10.67 -15.76 -7.79
CA PRO A 128 10.94 -15.70 -9.21
C PRO A 128 9.67 -15.42 -10.01
N GLY A 129 9.77 -14.57 -11.01
CA GLY A 129 8.63 -14.22 -11.84
C GLY A 129 9.04 -13.36 -13.04
N LYS A 130 8.07 -13.06 -13.89
CA LYS A 130 8.25 -12.26 -15.09
C LYS A 130 7.41 -10.99 -15.00
N GLU A 131 7.93 -9.91 -15.58
CA GLU A 131 7.15 -8.69 -15.76
C GLU A 131 5.99 -8.94 -16.71
N VAL A 132 4.80 -8.54 -16.28
CA VAL A 132 3.57 -8.75 -17.04
C VAL A 132 2.69 -7.51 -16.98
N MET A 133 1.75 -7.45 -17.90
CA MET A 133 0.63 -6.52 -17.86
C MET A 133 -0.66 -7.32 -17.78
N VAL A 134 -1.59 -6.91 -16.95
CA VAL A 134 -2.93 -7.49 -16.89
C VAL A 134 -3.69 -7.02 -18.13
N VAL A 135 -4.25 -7.94 -18.89
CA VAL A 135 -4.92 -7.66 -20.16
C VAL A 135 -6.43 -7.87 -20.12
N HIS A 136 -6.95 -8.46 -19.05
CA HIS A 136 -8.37 -8.73 -18.85
C HIS A 136 -8.83 -8.40 -17.44
N GLY A 137 -10.11 -8.11 -17.31
CA GLY A 137 -10.75 -7.87 -16.02
C GLY A 137 -10.55 -6.45 -15.49
N GLN A 138 -10.85 -6.29 -14.21
CA GLN A 138 -10.88 -4.99 -13.54
C GLN A 138 -9.52 -4.32 -13.37
N PHE A 139 -8.43 -5.09 -13.41
CA PHE A 139 -7.07 -4.57 -13.28
C PHE A 139 -6.34 -4.43 -14.62
N LYS A 140 -7.09 -4.45 -15.74
CA LYS A 140 -6.52 -4.31 -17.07
C LYS A 140 -5.64 -3.06 -17.18
N GLY A 141 -4.45 -3.25 -17.73
CA GLY A 141 -3.47 -2.18 -17.96
C GLY A 141 -2.43 -2.04 -16.84
N ILE A 142 -2.64 -2.63 -15.68
CA ILE A 142 -1.69 -2.57 -14.57
C ILE A 142 -0.51 -3.50 -14.84
N ARG A 143 0.69 -3.00 -14.64
CA ARG A 143 1.94 -3.76 -14.77
C ARG A 143 2.43 -4.22 -13.42
N GLY A 144 3.00 -5.41 -13.39
CA GLY A 144 3.61 -6.01 -12.20
C GLY A 144 4.33 -7.29 -12.54
N LYS A 145 4.64 -8.08 -11.53
CA LYS A 145 5.35 -9.34 -11.69
C LYS A 145 4.38 -10.52 -11.50
N LEU A 146 4.43 -11.50 -12.40
CA LEU A 146 3.68 -12.74 -12.25
C LEU A 146 4.60 -13.81 -11.64
N CYS A 147 4.26 -14.27 -10.46
CA CYS A 147 4.99 -15.28 -9.69
C CYS A 147 4.16 -16.54 -9.52
N LYS A 148 4.84 -17.64 -9.27
CA LYS A 148 4.20 -18.91 -8.89
C LYS A 148 4.59 -19.25 -7.46
N LYS A 149 3.59 -19.39 -6.59
CA LYS A 149 3.76 -19.76 -5.19
C LYS A 149 2.72 -20.83 -4.83
N ASN A 150 3.16 -21.95 -4.24
CA ASN A 150 2.28 -23.06 -3.87
C ASN A 150 1.40 -23.54 -5.05
N GLN A 151 2.00 -23.70 -6.23
CA GLN A 151 1.35 -24.10 -7.49
C GLN A 151 0.23 -23.16 -7.98
N LYS A 152 0.16 -21.95 -7.46
CA LYS A 152 -0.80 -20.92 -7.86
C LYS A 152 -0.08 -19.71 -8.39
N TYR A 153 -0.72 -19.00 -9.33
CA TYR A 153 -0.18 -17.77 -9.89
C TYR A 153 -0.62 -16.57 -9.07
N TRP A 154 0.32 -15.67 -8.84
CA TRP A 154 0.14 -14.42 -8.11
C TRP A 154 0.68 -13.26 -8.92
N PHE A 155 -0.13 -12.22 -9.03
CA PHE A 155 0.30 -10.93 -9.56
C PHE A 155 0.81 -10.07 -8.41
N VAL A 156 2.01 -9.56 -8.53
CA VAL A 156 2.69 -8.81 -7.46
C VAL A 156 2.95 -7.39 -7.92
N LYS A 157 2.47 -6.43 -7.15
CA LYS A 157 2.77 -5.01 -7.33
C LYS A 157 3.48 -4.49 -6.09
N THR A 158 4.65 -3.89 -6.30
CA THR A 158 5.46 -3.32 -5.22
C THR A 158 5.41 -1.81 -5.27
N VAL A 159 5.16 -1.19 -4.14
CA VAL A 159 5.15 0.27 -3.98
C VAL A 159 5.75 0.63 -2.63
N GLY A 160 6.80 1.45 -2.63
CA GLY A 160 7.55 1.74 -1.41
C GLY A 160 8.16 0.46 -0.82
N GLY A 161 7.98 0.21 0.44
CA GLY A 161 8.49 -0.98 1.12
C GLY A 161 7.51 -2.16 1.20
N ILE A 162 6.38 -2.11 0.46
CA ILE A 162 5.30 -3.08 0.56
C ILE A 162 4.92 -3.60 -0.82
N SER A 163 4.54 -4.87 -0.86
CA SER A 163 3.99 -5.50 -2.04
C SER A 163 2.60 -6.08 -1.74
N VAL A 164 1.69 -5.89 -2.67
CA VAL A 164 0.42 -6.60 -2.69
C VAL A 164 0.51 -7.75 -3.68
N MET A 165 0.07 -8.93 -3.26
CA MET A 165 -0.01 -10.13 -4.08
C MET A 165 -1.49 -10.49 -4.27
N LEU A 166 -1.93 -10.58 -5.52
CA LEU A 166 -3.29 -10.98 -5.87
C LEU A 166 -3.27 -12.30 -6.61
N ARG A 167 -4.15 -13.22 -6.22
CA ARG A 167 -4.34 -14.44 -6.98
C ARG A 167 -5.01 -14.10 -8.30
N ILE A 168 -4.35 -14.46 -9.40
CA ILE A 168 -4.82 -14.17 -10.76
C ILE A 168 -4.52 -15.36 -11.67
N SER A 169 -5.38 -15.56 -12.65
CA SER A 169 -5.08 -16.52 -13.71
C SER A 169 -3.97 -16.00 -14.62
N ARG A 170 -3.01 -16.84 -14.96
CA ARG A 170 -1.95 -16.46 -15.92
C ARG A 170 -2.51 -15.97 -17.27
N TRP A 171 -3.68 -16.45 -17.65
CA TRP A 171 -4.35 -16.05 -18.88
C TRP A 171 -4.77 -14.59 -18.92
N TYR A 172 -4.87 -13.96 -17.75
CA TYR A 172 -5.17 -12.54 -17.63
C TYR A 172 -3.93 -11.66 -17.78
N CYS A 173 -2.74 -12.27 -17.88
CA CYS A 173 -1.47 -11.56 -17.91
C CYS A 173 -0.74 -11.82 -19.23
N LYS A 174 -0.12 -10.77 -19.76
CA LYS A 174 0.77 -10.82 -20.92
C LYS A 174 2.17 -10.40 -20.48
N VAL A 175 3.17 -11.20 -20.84
CA VAL A 175 4.58 -10.84 -20.60
C VAL A 175 4.89 -9.56 -21.37
N VAL A 176 5.52 -8.62 -20.70
CA VAL A 176 6.01 -7.37 -21.29
C VAL A 176 7.53 -7.32 -21.21
N ASP A 177 8.17 -6.84 -22.27
CA ASP A 177 9.62 -6.69 -22.37
C ASP A 177 10.08 -5.35 -21.78
#